data_c48bcec5cbb01182f4c3d506c92a090c
#
_entry.id   c48bcec5cbb01182f4c3d506c92a090c
#
_cell.length_a   1.000
_cell.length_b   1.000
_cell.length_c   1.000
_cell.angle_alpha   90.00
_cell.angle_beta   90.00
_cell.angle_gamma   90.00
#
_symmetry.space_group_name_H-M   'P 1'
#
loop_
_entity.id
_entity.type
_entity.pdbx_description
1 polymer ?
#
loop_
_entity_poly.entity_id
_entity_poly.type
_entity_poly.pdbx_seq_one_letter_code
_entity_poly.pdbx_strand_id
1 'polypeptide(L)'
;LVVVWLAALFGRPDAGDNIAPVFIWVVFWLGLVPIVVLFGNVWTLLNPWSAAADGLAWAWAKLGRDWEPAAHYPERLGRWTAAVLFLAFATLELAWPRSAEPRTLALAIVLYSWITWAGMLIYGRRAWLQNGEAFAVDFGLLARISAFSVREEDGRRRAFVRPPLSGLVSGDSHPGTVAFVSVMLGSVAFDGLSRATWWQDQQYELEVRYIVESPTKADFVSLGFNFVGLLVAVVAIGTMYSLAVYIAKRIGHTDVNLAGAFIGSLIPIALAYAVAHYFTLLVDAGQDAIFLASDPFGKGWDIFGTADFQPTENVFGPN
;
A
#
# COMPACT_ATOMS: atom_id res chain seq x y z
N LEU A 1 11.90 -8.23 4.67
CA LEU A 1 12.01 -7.69 3.32
C LEU A 1 13.23 -8.22 2.57
N VAL A 2 14.44 -8.24 3.16
CA VAL A 2 15.66 -8.75 2.47
C VAL A 2 15.50 -10.20 2.01
N VAL A 3 15.01 -11.09 2.87
CA VAL A 3 14.75 -12.50 2.49
C VAL A 3 13.75 -12.59 1.35
N VAL A 4 12.66 -11.84 1.40
CA VAL A 4 11.63 -11.78 0.35
C VAL A 4 12.23 -11.30 -0.97
N TRP A 5 13.04 -10.26 -0.94
CA TRP A 5 13.72 -9.75 -2.12
C TRP A 5 14.72 -10.76 -2.71
N LEU A 6 15.52 -11.42 -1.85
CA LEU A 6 16.44 -12.47 -2.30
C LEU A 6 15.70 -13.67 -2.87
N ALA A 7 14.57 -14.07 -2.27
CA ALA A 7 13.71 -15.13 -2.79
C ALA A 7 13.12 -14.75 -4.15
N ALA A 8 12.69 -13.51 -4.32
CA ALA A 8 12.19 -13.00 -5.59
C ALA A 8 13.24 -13.01 -6.72
N LEU A 9 14.53 -12.82 -6.37
CA LEU A 9 15.63 -12.83 -7.35
C LEU A 9 16.16 -14.22 -7.66
N PHE A 10 16.33 -15.06 -6.64
CA PHE A 10 17.11 -16.30 -6.69
C PHE A 10 16.28 -17.56 -6.42
N GLY A 11 15.00 -17.40 -6.02
CA GLY A 11 14.08 -18.49 -5.82
C GLY A 11 13.47 -19.00 -7.12
N ARG A 12 12.51 -19.93 -6.99
CA ARG A 12 11.74 -20.41 -8.14
C ARG A 12 10.95 -19.28 -8.79
N PRO A 13 10.82 -19.28 -10.11
CA PRO A 13 10.06 -18.26 -10.83
C PRO A 13 8.53 -18.42 -10.69
N ASP A 14 8.07 -19.57 -10.26
CA ASP A 14 6.66 -19.86 -10.02
C ASP A 14 6.18 -19.13 -8.76
N ALA A 15 5.02 -18.46 -8.86
CA ALA A 15 4.44 -17.68 -7.78
C ALA A 15 3.99 -18.55 -6.59
N GLY A 16 3.57 -19.81 -6.84
CA GLY A 16 3.14 -20.75 -5.81
C GLY A 16 4.29 -21.36 -5.01
N ASP A 17 5.50 -21.36 -5.59
CA ASP A 17 6.71 -21.92 -4.97
C ASP A 17 7.66 -20.84 -4.41
N ASN A 18 7.22 -19.59 -4.36
CA ASN A 18 8.05 -18.44 -3.94
C ASN A 18 7.32 -17.55 -2.94
N ILE A 19 7.97 -17.24 -1.83
CA ILE A 19 7.32 -16.44 -0.77
C ILE A 19 6.99 -15.00 -1.20
N ALA A 20 7.66 -14.44 -2.22
CA ALA A 20 7.55 -13.02 -2.52
C ALA A 20 6.13 -12.57 -2.88
N PRO A 21 5.36 -13.26 -3.77
CA PRO A 21 4.01 -12.85 -4.09
C PRO A 21 3.07 -12.86 -2.89
N VAL A 22 3.02 -13.98 -2.16
CA VAL A 22 2.13 -14.07 -0.99
C VAL A 22 2.55 -13.11 0.12
N PHE A 23 3.84 -12.90 0.31
CA PHE A 23 4.31 -11.94 1.31
C PHE A 23 3.90 -10.51 0.94
N ILE A 24 4.12 -10.07 -0.30
CA ILE A 24 3.83 -8.68 -0.70
C ILE A 24 2.32 -8.43 -0.75
N TRP A 25 1.56 -9.30 -1.44
CA TRP A 25 0.15 -9.04 -1.69
C TRP A 25 -0.76 -9.43 -0.52
N VAL A 26 -0.41 -10.48 0.23
CA VAL A 26 -1.29 -10.98 1.29
C VAL A 26 -0.78 -10.59 2.67
N VAL A 27 0.46 -10.95 3.05
CA VAL A 27 0.96 -10.71 4.40
C VAL A 27 1.21 -9.24 4.67
N PHE A 28 1.92 -8.57 3.76
CA PHE A 28 2.27 -7.15 3.91
C PHE A 28 1.06 -6.26 3.59
N TRP A 29 0.50 -6.38 2.39
CA TRP A 29 -0.54 -5.47 1.92
C TRP A 29 -1.85 -5.66 2.70
N LEU A 30 -2.42 -6.85 2.69
CA LEU A 30 -3.70 -7.11 3.34
C LEU A 30 -3.57 -7.37 4.84
N GLY A 31 -2.54 -8.13 5.27
CA GLY A 31 -2.39 -8.55 6.66
C GLY A 31 -2.06 -7.41 7.63
N LEU A 32 -1.36 -6.36 7.18
CA LEU A 32 -1.06 -5.21 8.05
C LEU A 32 -2.28 -4.32 8.29
N VAL A 33 -3.26 -4.27 7.40
CA VAL A 33 -4.46 -3.44 7.57
C VAL A 33 -5.19 -3.72 8.88
N PRO A 34 -5.65 -4.96 9.18
CA PRO A 34 -6.31 -5.25 10.45
C PRO A 34 -5.39 -5.01 11.66
N ILE A 35 -4.10 -5.30 11.55
CA ILE A 35 -3.14 -5.07 12.63
C ILE A 35 -3.05 -3.57 12.96
N VAL A 36 -2.95 -2.72 11.95
CA VAL A 36 -2.88 -1.26 12.12
C VAL A 36 -4.19 -0.69 12.68
N VAL A 37 -5.32 -1.19 12.22
CA VAL A 37 -6.64 -0.73 12.70
C VAL A 37 -6.87 -1.13 14.15
N LEU A 38 -6.42 -2.32 14.55
CA LEU A 38 -6.59 -2.81 15.91
C LEU A 38 -5.56 -2.20 16.89
N PHE A 39 -4.29 -2.16 16.52
CA PHE A 39 -3.18 -1.85 17.42
C PHE A 39 -2.55 -0.45 17.21
N GLY A 40 -3.05 0.33 16.25
CA GLY A 40 -2.48 1.63 15.90
C GLY A 40 -1.35 1.52 14.87
N ASN A 41 -0.61 2.59 14.66
CA ASN A 41 0.39 2.67 13.61
C ASN A 41 1.64 1.80 13.91
N VAL A 42 1.46 0.48 13.83
CA VAL A 42 2.55 -0.50 13.98
C VAL A 42 3.59 -0.39 12.87
N TRP A 43 3.23 0.19 11.72
CA TRP A 43 4.16 0.40 10.62
C TRP A 43 5.37 1.25 11.01
N THR A 44 5.21 2.18 11.94
CA THR A 44 6.34 2.96 12.46
C THR A 44 7.43 2.11 13.13
N LEU A 45 7.10 0.89 13.55
CA LEU A 45 8.03 -0.08 14.15
C LEU A 45 8.54 -1.08 13.12
N LEU A 46 7.70 -1.44 12.15
CA LEU A 46 7.97 -2.50 11.18
C LEU A 46 8.60 -2.00 9.88
N ASN A 47 8.62 -0.68 9.64
CA ASN A 47 9.10 -0.09 8.39
C ASN A 47 10.59 -0.39 8.15
N PRO A 48 10.93 -1.26 7.16
CA PRO A 48 12.30 -1.71 6.94
C PRO A 48 13.21 -0.61 6.38
N TRP A 49 12.62 0.33 5.62
CA TRP A 49 13.37 1.46 5.07
C TRP A 49 13.78 2.44 6.17
N SER A 50 12.88 2.68 7.14
CA SER A 50 13.18 3.49 8.32
C SER A 50 14.27 2.83 9.18
N ALA A 51 14.17 1.51 9.42
CA ALA A 51 15.15 0.77 10.21
C ALA A 51 16.56 0.80 9.55
N ALA A 52 16.61 0.65 8.23
CA ALA A 52 17.89 0.76 7.49
C ALA A 52 18.48 2.17 7.57
N ALA A 53 17.64 3.21 7.43
CA ALA A 53 18.07 4.60 7.55
C ALA A 53 18.58 4.92 8.97
N ASP A 54 17.93 4.39 10.03
CA ASP A 54 18.37 4.55 11.42
C ASP A 54 19.71 3.85 11.65
N GLY A 55 19.88 2.65 11.11
CA GLY A 55 21.14 1.91 11.18
C GLY A 55 22.30 2.67 10.50
N LEU A 56 22.02 3.25 9.32
CA LEU A 56 23.00 4.05 8.59
C LEU A 56 23.34 5.35 9.35
N ALA A 57 22.33 6.06 9.87
CA ALA A 57 22.53 7.27 10.65
C ALA A 57 23.35 7.00 11.92
N TRP A 58 23.07 5.88 12.61
CA TRP A 58 23.85 5.44 13.77
C TRP A 58 25.33 5.15 13.41
N ALA A 59 25.56 4.45 12.29
CA ALA A 59 26.92 4.18 11.83
C ALA A 59 27.68 5.47 11.46
N TRP A 60 26.96 6.43 10.85
CA TRP A 60 27.51 7.74 10.48
C TRP A 60 27.89 8.59 11.69
N ALA A 61 27.03 8.60 12.72
CA ALA A 61 27.30 9.27 14.00
C ALA A 61 28.53 8.71 14.72
N LYS A 62 28.76 7.39 14.63
CA LYS A 62 30.01 6.76 15.17
C LYS A 62 31.29 7.23 14.48
N LEU A 63 31.18 7.70 13.24
CA LEU A 63 32.29 8.30 12.48
C LEU A 63 32.45 9.81 12.77
N GLY A 64 31.71 10.34 13.78
CA GLY A 64 31.75 11.74 14.14
C GLY A 64 31.07 12.67 13.13
N ARG A 65 30.16 12.15 12.34
CA ARG A 65 29.43 12.90 11.32
C ARG A 65 27.93 12.88 11.63
N ASP A 66 27.31 14.05 11.67
CA ASP A 66 25.87 14.17 11.74
C ASP A 66 25.26 14.19 10.35
N TRP A 67 24.10 13.59 10.25
CA TRP A 67 23.33 13.58 9.01
C TRP A 67 22.37 14.77 8.99
N GLU A 68 22.57 15.70 8.06
CA GLU A 68 21.63 16.79 7.80
C GLU A 68 20.93 16.56 6.45
N PRO A 69 19.59 16.75 6.39
CA PRO A 69 18.86 16.68 5.13
C PRO A 69 19.36 17.73 4.15
N ALA A 70 19.44 17.38 2.86
CA ALA A 70 19.90 18.28 1.82
C ALA A 70 18.91 19.43 1.55
N ALA A 71 17.61 19.25 1.83
CA ALA A 71 16.56 20.22 1.61
C ALA A 71 15.38 20.04 2.57
N HIS A 72 14.60 21.10 2.76
CA HIS A 72 13.30 21.01 3.42
C HIS A 72 12.25 20.43 2.48
N TYR A 73 11.36 19.59 3.03
CA TYR A 73 10.24 19.04 2.25
C TYR A 73 9.27 20.18 1.86
N PRO A 74 8.95 20.34 0.56
CA PRO A 74 8.10 21.46 0.13
C PRO A 74 6.66 21.29 0.66
N GLU A 75 6.16 22.25 1.41
CA GLU A 75 4.80 22.21 1.98
C GLU A 75 3.71 22.03 0.91
N ARG A 76 3.90 22.65 -0.27
CA ARG A 76 2.96 22.54 -1.41
C ARG A 76 2.88 21.14 -1.97
N LEU A 77 3.94 20.35 -1.82
CA LEU A 77 3.96 18.96 -2.27
C LEU A 77 3.11 18.08 -1.34
N GLY A 78 3.10 18.36 -0.03
CA GLY A 78 2.27 17.64 0.94
C GLY A 78 2.34 16.14 0.70
N ARG A 79 1.19 15.49 0.50
CA ARG A 79 1.09 14.03 0.25
C ARG A 79 0.97 13.63 -1.22
N TRP A 80 1.20 14.55 -2.16
CA TRP A 80 1.13 14.20 -3.57
C TRP A 80 2.15 13.13 -3.97
N THR A 81 3.36 13.17 -3.41
CA THR A 81 4.37 12.14 -3.67
C THR A 81 3.89 10.76 -3.19
N ALA A 82 3.34 10.69 -1.97
CA ALA A 82 2.77 9.46 -1.46
C ALA A 82 1.59 8.97 -2.33
N ALA A 83 0.72 9.87 -2.79
CA ALA A 83 -0.40 9.52 -3.67
C ALA A 83 0.08 8.92 -5.01
N VAL A 84 1.13 9.49 -5.60
CA VAL A 84 1.71 8.97 -6.85
C VAL A 84 2.37 7.61 -6.62
N LEU A 85 3.12 7.44 -5.53
CA LEU A 85 3.74 6.15 -5.20
C LEU A 85 2.69 5.07 -4.88
N PHE A 86 1.61 5.46 -4.21
CA PHE A 86 0.51 4.54 -3.92
C PHE A 86 -0.28 4.16 -5.18
N LEU A 87 -0.47 5.10 -6.11
CA LEU A 87 -1.04 4.83 -7.43
C LEU A 87 -0.13 3.90 -8.24
N ALA A 88 1.19 4.09 -8.19
CA ALA A 88 2.14 3.19 -8.85
C ALA A 88 2.08 1.77 -8.27
N PHE A 89 1.95 1.64 -6.94
CA PHE A 89 1.74 0.34 -6.28
C PHE A 89 0.41 -0.30 -6.71
N ALA A 90 -0.70 0.44 -6.70
CA ALA A 90 -2.00 -0.04 -7.18
C ALA A 90 -1.98 -0.40 -8.68
N THR A 91 -1.21 0.32 -9.48
CA THR A 91 -1.00 0.00 -10.90
C THR A 91 -0.25 -1.32 -11.07
N LEU A 92 0.79 -1.55 -10.26
CA LEU A 92 1.51 -2.82 -10.26
C LEU A 92 0.59 -3.98 -9.87
N GLU A 93 -0.25 -3.79 -8.84
CA GLU A 93 -1.17 -4.81 -8.33
C GLU A 93 -2.29 -5.13 -9.34
N LEU A 94 -2.98 -4.10 -9.81
CA LEU A 94 -4.28 -4.22 -10.50
C LEU A 94 -4.21 -4.09 -12.02
N ALA A 95 -3.15 -3.48 -12.55
CA ALA A 95 -3.05 -3.21 -13.97
C ALA A 95 -1.95 -4.01 -14.66
N TRP A 96 -0.87 -4.40 -13.96
CA TRP A 96 0.23 -5.14 -14.55
C TRP A 96 -0.09 -6.65 -14.60
N PRO A 97 -0.13 -7.30 -15.79
CA PRO A 97 -0.52 -8.72 -15.90
C PRO A 97 0.39 -9.70 -15.17
N ARG A 98 1.66 -9.31 -14.96
CA ARG A 98 2.65 -10.15 -14.29
C ARG A 98 2.98 -9.66 -12.87
N SER A 99 1.99 -9.13 -12.16
CA SER A 99 2.15 -8.60 -10.81
C SER A 99 2.59 -9.65 -9.78
N ALA A 100 2.28 -10.93 -10.02
CA ALA A 100 2.66 -12.05 -9.15
C ALA A 100 4.03 -12.67 -9.52
N GLU A 101 4.68 -12.24 -10.62
CA GLU A 101 6.00 -12.75 -10.96
C GLU A 101 7.06 -12.29 -9.95
N PRO A 102 7.85 -13.21 -9.35
CA PRO A 102 8.86 -12.86 -8.35
C PRO A 102 9.86 -11.81 -8.82
N ARG A 103 10.31 -11.88 -10.09
CA ARG A 103 11.25 -10.90 -10.66
C ARG A 103 10.66 -9.50 -10.80
N THR A 104 9.38 -9.40 -11.13
CA THR A 104 8.65 -8.14 -11.17
C THR A 104 8.62 -7.50 -9.78
N LEU A 105 8.32 -8.30 -8.76
CA LEU A 105 8.33 -7.84 -7.37
C LEU A 105 9.73 -7.46 -6.88
N ALA A 106 10.76 -8.21 -7.26
CA ALA A 106 12.15 -7.86 -6.94
C ALA A 106 12.54 -6.48 -7.48
N LEU A 107 12.18 -6.19 -8.73
CA LEU A 107 12.42 -4.88 -9.34
C LEU A 107 11.61 -3.78 -8.63
N ALA A 108 10.34 -4.03 -8.34
CA ALA A 108 9.48 -3.08 -7.64
C ALA A 108 10.02 -2.74 -6.24
N ILE A 109 10.47 -3.75 -5.47
CA ILE A 109 11.09 -3.56 -4.15
C ILE A 109 12.33 -2.68 -4.25
N VAL A 110 13.20 -2.93 -5.24
CA VAL A 110 14.42 -2.14 -5.45
C VAL A 110 14.09 -0.70 -5.81
N LEU A 111 13.23 -0.47 -6.79
CA LEU A 111 12.85 0.87 -7.23
C LEU A 111 12.18 1.66 -6.08
N TYR A 112 11.25 1.04 -5.37
CA TYR A 112 10.60 1.66 -4.22
C TYR A 112 11.60 1.99 -3.10
N SER A 113 12.54 1.09 -2.81
CA SER A 113 13.58 1.30 -1.81
C SER A 113 14.49 2.48 -2.18
N TRP A 114 14.93 2.56 -3.44
CA TRP A 114 15.73 3.68 -3.93
C TRP A 114 15.01 5.02 -3.80
N ILE A 115 13.73 5.09 -4.21
CA ILE A 115 12.93 6.30 -4.10
C ILE A 115 12.78 6.71 -2.63
N THR A 116 12.49 5.73 -1.77
CA THR A 116 12.25 6.00 -0.34
C THR A 116 13.52 6.45 0.37
N TRP A 117 14.66 5.80 0.13
CA TRP A 117 15.92 6.24 0.73
C TRP A 117 16.41 7.57 0.13
N ALA A 118 16.25 7.80 -1.17
CA ALA A 118 16.55 9.10 -1.77
C ALA A 118 15.69 10.22 -1.14
N GLY A 119 14.39 9.98 -0.94
CA GLY A 119 13.51 10.91 -0.26
C GLY A 119 13.93 11.19 1.18
N MET A 120 14.33 10.15 1.94
CA MET A 120 14.84 10.31 3.30
C MET A 120 16.17 11.06 3.33
N LEU A 121 17.06 10.83 2.36
CA LEU A 121 18.33 11.51 2.22
C LEU A 121 18.18 13.00 1.91
N ILE A 122 17.27 13.33 1.00
CA ILE A 122 17.06 14.70 0.54
C ILE A 122 16.28 15.52 1.57
N TYR A 123 15.16 14.99 2.07
CA TYR A 123 14.19 15.74 2.86
C TYR A 123 14.19 15.40 4.36
N GLY A 124 15.02 14.44 4.76
CA GLY A 124 15.00 13.91 6.10
C GLY A 124 13.94 12.84 6.33
N ARG A 125 14.27 11.83 7.13
CA ARG A 125 13.42 10.67 7.40
C ARG A 125 12.02 11.05 7.88
N ARG A 126 11.92 11.95 8.87
CA ARG A 126 10.64 12.32 9.48
C ARG A 126 9.69 12.97 8.47
N ALA A 127 10.20 13.94 7.71
CA ALA A 127 9.40 14.65 6.73
C ALA A 127 8.94 13.72 5.58
N TRP A 128 9.84 12.83 5.13
CA TRP A 128 9.52 11.87 4.08
C TRP A 128 8.47 10.85 4.52
N LEU A 129 8.60 10.25 5.71
CA LEU A 129 7.63 9.30 6.24
C LEU A 129 6.26 9.92 6.52
N GLN A 130 6.21 11.20 6.87
CA GLN A 130 4.94 11.88 7.12
C GLN A 130 4.19 12.27 5.84
N ASN A 131 4.91 12.50 4.73
CA ASN A 131 4.34 13.11 3.54
C ASN A 131 4.60 12.33 2.24
N GLY A 132 5.78 11.76 2.06
CA GLY A 132 6.24 11.21 0.78
C GLY A 132 6.15 9.69 0.66
N GLU A 133 6.29 8.95 1.76
CA GLU A 133 6.29 7.50 1.76
C GLU A 133 4.85 6.96 1.78
N ALA A 134 4.50 6.21 0.74
CA ALA A 134 3.13 5.78 0.50
C ALA A 134 2.52 4.96 1.64
N PHE A 135 3.24 3.94 2.12
CA PHE A 135 2.72 3.05 3.16
C PHE A 135 2.72 3.68 4.55
N ALA A 136 3.65 4.61 4.84
CA ALA A 136 3.60 5.36 6.08
C ALA A 136 2.40 6.31 6.13
N VAL A 137 2.04 6.89 4.99
CA VAL A 137 0.83 7.72 4.86
C VAL A 137 -0.42 6.86 4.94
N ASP A 138 -0.48 5.74 4.21
CA ASP A 138 -1.62 4.81 4.21
C ASP A 138 -1.93 4.28 5.60
N PHE A 139 -0.97 3.57 6.19
CA PHE A 139 -1.13 3.00 7.52
C PHE A 139 -1.29 4.08 8.61
N GLY A 140 -0.69 5.26 8.41
CA GLY A 140 -0.91 6.42 9.26
C GLY A 140 -2.37 6.92 9.25
N LEU A 141 -3.02 6.91 8.08
CA LEU A 141 -4.43 7.27 7.93
C LEU A 141 -5.35 6.19 8.53
N LEU A 142 -5.11 4.92 8.22
CA LEU A 142 -5.86 3.78 8.78
C LEU A 142 -5.73 3.70 10.31
N ALA A 143 -4.56 3.96 10.87
CA ALA A 143 -4.32 3.98 12.30
C ALA A 143 -5.15 5.03 13.06
N ARG A 144 -5.73 6.03 12.36
CA ARG A 144 -6.65 7.00 13.00
C ARG A 144 -7.94 6.34 13.47
N ILE A 145 -8.31 5.18 12.92
CA ILE A 145 -9.46 4.36 13.35
C ILE A 145 -9.19 3.72 14.70
N SER A 146 -7.93 3.33 14.96
CA SER A 146 -7.53 2.59 16.16
C SER A 146 -7.82 3.32 17.46
N ALA A 147 -8.14 2.54 18.49
CA ALA A 147 -8.17 3.01 19.89
C ALA A 147 -6.77 3.35 20.43
N PHE A 148 -5.71 2.80 19.83
CA PHE A 148 -4.34 3.03 20.28
C PHE A 148 -3.67 4.11 19.43
N SER A 149 -2.99 5.04 20.09
CA SER A 149 -2.20 6.08 19.44
C SER A 149 -0.90 6.32 20.17
N VAL A 150 0.15 6.69 19.44
CA VAL A 150 1.43 7.09 20.02
C VAL A 150 1.64 8.58 19.75
N ARG A 151 1.98 9.34 20.77
CA ARG A 151 2.35 10.75 20.65
C ARG A 151 3.74 10.96 21.22
N GLU A 152 4.43 11.93 20.68
CA GLU A 152 5.70 12.38 21.23
C GLU A 152 5.42 13.54 22.20
N GLU A 153 5.68 13.31 23.49
CA GLU A 153 5.58 14.32 24.55
C GLU A 153 6.92 14.37 25.27
N ASP A 154 7.48 15.56 25.41
CA ASP A 154 8.78 15.80 26.08
C ASP A 154 9.92 14.94 25.53
N GLY A 155 9.97 14.72 24.21
CA GLY A 155 10.96 13.88 23.54
C GLY A 155 10.83 12.37 23.81
N ARG A 156 9.72 11.94 24.43
CA ARG A 156 9.41 10.53 24.70
C ARG A 156 8.15 10.11 23.97
N ARG A 157 8.17 8.92 23.43
CA ARG A 157 6.98 8.30 22.83
C ARG A 157 6.10 7.73 23.93
N ARG A 158 4.86 8.22 24.03
CA ARG A 158 3.85 7.72 24.96
C ARG A 158 2.69 7.11 24.20
N ALA A 159 2.24 5.93 24.65
CA ALA A 159 1.04 5.29 24.14
C ALA A 159 -0.19 5.84 24.88
N PHE A 160 -1.23 6.16 24.11
CA PHE A 160 -2.51 6.65 24.60
C PHE A 160 -3.64 5.76 24.09
N VAL A 161 -4.65 5.60 24.91
CA VAL A 161 -5.92 4.99 24.50
C VAL A 161 -6.93 6.10 24.25
N ARG A 162 -7.66 6.02 23.17
CA ARG A 162 -8.72 6.95 22.76
C ARG A 162 -9.95 6.17 22.29
N PRO A 163 -11.15 6.77 22.26
CA PRO A 163 -12.28 6.12 21.61
C PRO A 163 -11.95 5.77 20.16
N PRO A 164 -12.31 4.57 19.67
CA PRO A 164 -12.14 4.22 18.25
C PRO A 164 -12.75 5.30 17.35
N LEU A 165 -12.20 5.50 16.18
CA LEU A 165 -12.61 6.51 15.17
C LEU A 165 -12.35 7.97 15.59
N SER A 166 -12.10 8.28 16.87
CA SER A 166 -11.87 9.67 17.32
C SER A 166 -10.66 10.34 16.67
N GLY A 167 -9.69 9.57 16.20
CA GLY A 167 -8.54 10.10 15.46
C GLY A 167 -8.88 10.64 14.08
N LEU A 168 -10.07 10.36 13.55
CA LEU A 168 -10.53 10.86 12.25
C LEU A 168 -11.10 12.29 12.35
N VAL A 169 -11.53 12.70 13.53
CA VAL A 169 -12.19 14.00 13.75
C VAL A 169 -11.21 15.18 13.59
N SER A 170 -9.92 14.96 13.78
CA SER A 170 -8.91 16.03 13.69
C SER A 170 -8.75 16.65 12.29
N GLY A 171 -9.38 16.05 11.29
CA GLY A 171 -9.23 16.49 9.89
C GLY A 171 -7.83 16.24 9.34
N ASP A 172 -7.61 16.63 8.10
CA ASP A 172 -6.29 16.59 7.47
C ASP A 172 -6.21 17.65 6.36
N SER A 173 -5.38 18.65 6.55
CA SER A 173 -5.25 19.78 5.63
C SER A 173 -4.02 19.72 4.73
N HIS A 174 -3.25 18.61 4.79
CA HIS A 174 -2.07 18.50 3.93
C HIS A 174 -2.47 18.43 2.45
N PRO A 175 -1.81 19.20 1.58
CA PRO A 175 -2.02 19.06 0.13
C PRO A 175 -1.85 17.60 -0.31
N GLY A 176 -2.67 17.17 -1.27
CA GLY A 176 -2.61 15.79 -1.78
C GLY A 176 -3.31 14.72 -0.94
N THR A 177 -3.80 15.02 0.29
CA THR A 177 -4.52 14.00 1.09
C THR A 177 -5.80 13.52 0.40
N VAL A 178 -6.55 14.44 -0.22
CA VAL A 178 -7.75 14.04 -1.00
C VAL A 178 -7.37 13.12 -2.15
N ALA A 179 -6.30 13.44 -2.88
CA ALA A 179 -5.81 12.59 -3.96
C ALA A 179 -5.38 11.21 -3.43
N PHE A 180 -4.66 11.16 -2.31
CA PHE A 180 -4.24 9.90 -1.68
C PHE A 180 -5.44 9.02 -1.31
N VAL A 181 -6.43 9.57 -0.61
CA VAL A 181 -7.64 8.83 -0.22
C VAL A 181 -8.47 8.45 -1.45
N SER A 182 -8.45 9.27 -2.52
CA SER A 182 -9.09 8.91 -3.79
C SER A 182 -8.40 7.73 -4.45
N VAL A 183 -7.07 7.59 -4.35
CA VAL A 183 -6.36 6.40 -4.82
C VAL A 183 -6.72 5.19 -3.97
N MET A 184 -6.75 5.31 -2.62
CA MET A 184 -7.18 4.22 -1.74
C MET A 184 -8.55 3.65 -2.12
N LEU A 185 -9.54 4.52 -2.26
CA LEU A 185 -10.92 4.10 -2.60
C LEU A 185 -11.04 3.69 -4.07
N GLY A 186 -10.40 4.43 -4.97
CA GLY A 186 -10.48 4.21 -6.41
C GLY A 186 -9.82 2.90 -6.83
N SER A 187 -8.71 2.51 -6.19
CA SER A 187 -8.05 1.23 -6.47
C SER A 187 -8.94 0.04 -6.10
N VAL A 188 -9.54 0.04 -4.90
CA VAL A 188 -10.43 -1.04 -4.49
C VAL A 188 -11.72 -1.06 -5.31
N ALA A 189 -12.26 0.12 -5.67
CA ALA A 189 -13.41 0.20 -6.56
C ALA A 189 -13.09 -0.33 -7.97
N PHE A 190 -11.90 -0.04 -8.50
CA PHE A 190 -11.44 -0.56 -9.79
C PHE A 190 -11.20 -2.06 -9.73
N ASP A 191 -10.64 -2.61 -8.64
CA ASP A 191 -10.46 -4.05 -8.51
C ASP A 191 -11.82 -4.79 -8.61
N GLY A 192 -12.86 -4.28 -7.93
CA GLY A 192 -14.21 -4.81 -8.10
C GLY A 192 -14.74 -4.69 -9.53
N LEU A 193 -14.52 -3.54 -10.19
CA LEU A 193 -14.94 -3.29 -11.55
C LEU A 193 -14.22 -4.19 -12.56
N SER A 194 -12.93 -4.39 -12.39
CA SER A 194 -12.09 -5.19 -13.27
C SER A 194 -12.49 -6.67 -13.33
N ARG A 195 -13.24 -7.14 -12.32
CA ARG A 195 -13.80 -8.50 -12.27
C ARG A 195 -15.15 -8.62 -12.98
N ALA A 196 -15.75 -7.51 -13.42
CA ALA A 196 -16.98 -7.56 -14.19
C ALA A 196 -16.77 -8.22 -15.56
N THR A 197 -17.68 -9.10 -15.97
CA THR A 197 -17.56 -9.90 -17.21
C THR A 197 -17.27 -9.03 -18.44
N TRP A 198 -18.00 -7.90 -18.58
CA TRP A 198 -17.80 -7.00 -19.71
C TRP A 198 -16.40 -6.37 -19.74
N TRP A 199 -15.76 -6.11 -18.57
CA TRP A 199 -14.39 -5.60 -18.51
C TRP A 199 -13.40 -6.67 -18.93
N GLN A 200 -13.57 -7.89 -18.40
CA GLN A 200 -12.72 -9.04 -18.72
C GLN A 200 -12.82 -9.42 -20.20
N ASP A 201 -14.01 -9.38 -20.80
CA ASP A 201 -14.21 -9.65 -22.22
C ASP A 201 -13.42 -8.66 -23.09
N GLN A 202 -13.49 -7.35 -22.76
CA GLN A 202 -12.74 -6.32 -23.49
C GLN A 202 -11.23 -6.47 -23.31
N GLN A 203 -10.77 -6.78 -22.12
CA GLN A 203 -9.36 -7.04 -21.85
C GLN A 203 -8.88 -8.26 -22.65
N TYR A 204 -9.63 -9.35 -22.63
CA TYR A 204 -9.33 -10.57 -23.37
C TYR A 204 -9.26 -10.33 -24.88
N GLU A 205 -10.20 -9.61 -25.45
CA GLU A 205 -10.17 -9.27 -26.89
C GLU A 205 -8.92 -8.47 -27.27
N LEU A 206 -8.50 -7.54 -26.40
CA LEU A 206 -7.28 -6.77 -26.61
C LEU A 206 -6.03 -7.66 -26.51
N GLU A 207 -5.95 -8.51 -25.50
CA GLU A 207 -4.83 -9.43 -25.32
C GLU A 207 -4.67 -10.39 -26.51
N VAL A 208 -5.74 -11.05 -26.92
CA VAL A 208 -5.73 -11.99 -28.05
C VAL A 208 -5.29 -11.31 -29.35
N ARG A 209 -5.70 -10.06 -29.56
CA ARG A 209 -5.32 -9.30 -30.77
C ARG A 209 -3.81 -9.07 -30.86
N TYR A 210 -3.14 -8.84 -29.74
CA TYR A 210 -1.73 -8.44 -29.71
C TYR A 210 -0.77 -9.56 -29.31
N ILE A 211 -1.24 -10.63 -28.65
CA ILE A 211 -0.38 -11.72 -28.16
C ILE A 211 0.31 -12.46 -29.30
N VAL A 212 -0.36 -12.58 -30.46
CA VAL A 212 0.18 -13.22 -31.67
C VAL A 212 1.36 -12.42 -32.24
N GLU A 213 1.33 -11.08 -32.08
CA GLU A 213 2.42 -10.22 -32.54
C GLU A 213 3.60 -10.25 -31.57
N SER A 214 3.33 -10.12 -30.28
CA SER A 214 4.33 -10.15 -29.21
C SER A 214 3.65 -10.24 -27.84
N PRO A 215 4.01 -11.24 -26.99
CA PRO A 215 3.52 -11.33 -25.62
C PRO A 215 3.78 -10.04 -24.82
N THR A 216 4.95 -9.45 -24.96
CA THR A 216 5.31 -8.19 -24.29
C THR A 216 4.40 -7.03 -24.72
N LYS A 217 4.02 -6.97 -26.01
CA LYS A 217 3.08 -5.95 -26.50
C LYS A 217 1.70 -6.14 -25.88
N ALA A 218 1.22 -7.39 -25.78
CA ALA A 218 -0.03 -7.71 -25.12
C ALA A 218 -0.03 -7.24 -23.66
N ASP A 219 1.05 -7.50 -22.90
CA ASP A 219 1.18 -7.04 -21.51
C ASP A 219 1.08 -5.52 -21.38
N PHE A 220 1.75 -4.76 -22.25
CA PHE A 220 1.67 -3.30 -22.21
C PHE A 220 0.30 -2.76 -22.63
N VAL A 221 -0.40 -3.43 -23.54
CA VAL A 221 -1.77 -3.06 -23.90
C VAL A 221 -2.73 -3.32 -22.74
N SER A 222 -2.63 -4.48 -22.09
CA SER A 222 -3.39 -4.79 -20.87
C SER A 222 -3.09 -3.81 -19.74
N LEU A 223 -1.80 -3.50 -19.49
CA LEU A 223 -1.41 -2.46 -18.55
C LEU A 223 -2.10 -1.13 -18.87
N GLY A 224 -2.02 -0.68 -20.13
CA GLY A 224 -2.62 0.59 -20.55
C GLY A 224 -4.13 0.62 -20.35
N PHE A 225 -4.83 -0.45 -20.72
CA PHE A 225 -6.27 -0.58 -20.55
C PHE A 225 -6.69 -0.54 -19.07
N ASN A 226 -6.07 -1.36 -18.24
CA ASN A 226 -6.37 -1.41 -16.80
C ASN A 226 -5.93 -0.14 -16.07
N PHE A 227 -4.81 0.46 -16.45
CA PHE A 227 -4.36 1.73 -15.88
C PHE A 227 -5.32 2.89 -16.15
N VAL A 228 -5.88 2.97 -17.37
CA VAL A 228 -6.91 3.96 -17.70
C VAL A 228 -8.15 3.73 -16.84
N GLY A 229 -8.60 2.48 -16.68
CA GLY A 229 -9.72 2.16 -15.80
C GLY A 229 -9.47 2.56 -14.35
N LEU A 230 -8.30 2.25 -13.82
CA LEU A 230 -7.87 2.64 -12.48
C LEU A 230 -7.87 4.17 -12.33
N LEU A 231 -7.30 4.90 -13.28
CA LEU A 231 -7.32 6.38 -13.25
C LEU A 231 -8.73 6.95 -13.28
N VAL A 232 -9.61 6.39 -14.12
CA VAL A 232 -11.02 6.81 -14.19
C VAL A 232 -11.70 6.62 -12.84
N ALA A 233 -11.51 5.47 -12.18
CA ALA A 233 -12.08 5.21 -10.86
C ALA A 233 -11.55 6.21 -9.80
N VAL A 234 -10.24 6.43 -9.77
CA VAL A 234 -9.60 7.39 -8.84
C VAL A 234 -10.11 8.81 -9.06
N VAL A 235 -10.14 9.27 -10.32
CA VAL A 235 -10.63 10.61 -10.68
C VAL A 235 -12.12 10.76 -10.37
N ALA A 236 -12.92 9.74 -10.64
CA ALA A 236 -14.35 9.76 -10.32
C ALA A 236 -14.59 9.94 -8.82
N ILE A 237 -13.90 9.15 -7.96
CA ILE A 237 -14.00 9.28 -6.49
C ILE A 237 -13.55 10.68 -6.04
N GLY A 238 -12.40 11.16 -6.50
CA GLY A 238 -11.89 12.48 -6.15
C GLY A 238 -12.81 13.62 -6.59
N THR A 239 -13.41 13.50 -7.77
CA THR A 239 -14.36 14.47 -8.30
C THR A 239 -15.67 14.46 -7.51
N MET A 240 -16.22 13.29 -7.22
CA MET A 240 -17.45 13.16 -6.42
C MET A 240 -17.27 13.78 -5.03
N TYR A 241 -16.14 13.46 -4.35
CA TYR A 241 -15.84 14.05 -3.06
C TYR A 241 -15.68 15.57 -3.15
N SER A 242 -14.91 16.06 -4.11
CA SER A 242 -14.66 17.49 -4.29
C SER A 242 -15.95 18.25 -4.60
N LEU A 243 -16.84 17.68 -5.41
CA LEU A 243 -18.14 18.24 -5.74
C LEU A 243 -19.06 18.29 -4.50
N ALA A 244 -19.11 17.21 -3.72
CA ALA A 244 -19.89 17.18 -2.47
C ALA A 244 -19.43 18.26 -1.49
N VAL A 245 -18.10 18.39 -1.30
CA VAL A 245 -17.50 19.45 -0.45
C VAL A 245 -17.81 20.86 -1.01
N TYR A 246 -17.70 21.04 -2.32
CA TYR A 246 -18.05 22.31 -2.96
C TYR A 246 -19.51 22.72 -2.72
N ILE A 247 -20.44 21.78 -2.91
CA ILE A 247 -21.88 21.99 -2.65
C ILE A 247 -22.11 22.31 -1.18
N ALA A 248 -21.52 21.52 -0.26
CA ALA A 248 -21.65 21.76 1.18
C ALA A 248 -21.12 23.14 1.59
N LYS A 249 -20.00 23.58 1.02
CA LYS A 249 -19.44 24.91 1.25
C LYS A 249 -20.37 26.02 0.76
N ARG A 250 -21.01 25.83 -0.38
CA ARG A 250 -21.98 26.80 -0.95
C ARG A 250 -23.25 26.91 -0.10
N ILE A 251 -23.79 25.80 0.35
CA ILE A 251 -25.00 25.78 1.19
C ILE A 251 -24.71 26.34 2.59
N GLY A 252 -23.58 25.94 3.18
CA GLY A 252 -23.19 26.35 4.53
C GLY A 252 -22.63 27.75 4.66
N HIS A 253 -22.42 28.48 3.54
CA HIS A 253 -21.82 29.81 3.50
C HIS A 253 -20.56 29.92 4.39
N THR A 254 -19.70 28.92 4.36
CA THR A 254 -18.53 28.83 5.23
C THR A 254 -17.22 28.91 4.44
N ASP A 255 -16.20 29.54 5.04
CA ASP A 255 -14.83 29.63 4.50
C ASP A 255 -13.90 28.55 5.08
N VAL A 256 -14.40 27.67 5.95
CA VAL A 256 -13.63 26.59 6.53
C VAL A 256 -13.17 25.61 5.43
N ASN A 257 -11.99 25.03 5.62
CA ASN A 257 -11.48 23.96 4.74
C ASN A 257 -12.26 22.65 5.00
N LEU A 258 -13.47 22.55 4.42
CA LEU A 258 -14.32 21.39 4.55
C LEU A 258 -13.68 20.12 3.95
N ALA A 259 -12.87 20.27 2.90
CA ALA A 259 -12.20 19.12 2.28
C ALA A 259 -11.26 18.44 3.27
N GLY A 260 -10.44 19.19 4.00
CA GLY A 260 -9.58 18.64 5.03
C GLY A 260 -10.36 18.15 6.26
N ALA A 261 -11.47 18.81 6.61
CA ALA A 261 -12.28 18.44 7.76
C ALA A 261 -13.01 17.09 7.57
N PHE A 262 -13.56 16.86 6.38
CA PHE A 262 -14.38 15.68 6.10
C PHE A 262 -13.61 14.49 5.49
N ILE A 263 -12.35 14.66 5.07
CA ILE A 263 -11.60 13.56 4.42
C ILE A 263 -11.49 12.33 5.32
N GLY A 264 -11.45 12.52 6.64
CA GLY A 264 -11.42 11.44 7.62
C GLY A 264 -12.62 10.51 7.53
N SER A 265 -13.78 10.98 7.05
CA SER A 265 -14.98 10.14 6.90
C SER A 265 -14.87 9.09 5.80
N LEU A 266 -13.99 9.28 4.82
CA LEU A 266 -13.76 8.32 3.74
C LEU A 266 -12.87 7.14 4.17
N ILE A 267 -12.04 7.31 5.20
CA ILE A 267 -11.09 6.27 5.64
C ILE A 267 -11.81 5.01 6.15
N PRO A 268 -12.86 5.09 6.99
CA PRO A 268 -13.64 3.91 7.37
C PRO A 268 -14.34 3.23 6.19
N ILE A 269 -14.73 4.00 5.17
CA ILE A 269 -15.34 3.46 3.95
C ILE A 269 -14.30 2.65 3.16
N ALA A 270 -13.08 3.19 3.00
CA ALA A 270 -11.98 2.48 2.37
C ALA A 270 -11.65 1.17 3.11
N LEU A 271 -11.58 1.22 4.45
CA LEU A 271 -11.37 0.04 5.27
C LEU A 271 -12.49 -0.99 5.11
N ALA A 272 -13.75 -0.57 5.24
CA ALA A 272 -14.89 -1.49 5.14
C ALA A 272 -14.93 -2.18 3.78
N TYR A 273 -14.64 -1.43 2.72
CA TYR A 273 -14.58 -1.98 1.37
C TYR A 273 -13.41 -2.97 1.23
N ALA A 274 -12.20 -2.60 1.67
CA ALA A 274 -11.04 -3.48 1.64
C ALA A 274 -11.27 -4.78 2.44
N VAL A 275 -11.85 -4.69 3.64
CA VAL A 275 -12.18 -5.87 4.45
C VAL A 275 -13.21 -6.74 3.73
N ALA A 276 -14.31 -6.16 3.24
CA ALA A 276 -15.35 -6.93 2.57
C ALA A 276 -14.85 -7.62 1.28
N HIS A 277 -13.92 -6.98 0.58
CA HIS A 277 -13.41 -7.47 -0.71
C HIS A 277 -12.30 -8.49 -0.56
N TYR A 278 -11.38 -8.29 0.40
CA TYR A 278 -10.16 -9.08 0.51
C TYR A 278 -10.14 -10.06 1.69
N PHE A 279 -11.19 -10.10 2.53
CA PHE A 279 -11.18 -10.97 3.71
C PHE A 279 -10.99 -12.45 3.38
N THR A 280 -11.71 -12.95 2.38
CA THR A 280 -11.57 -14.34 1.92
C THR A 280 -10.17 -14.60 1.39
N LEU A 281 -9.65 -13.70 0.56
CA LEU A 281 -8.28 -13.81 0.02
C LEU A 281 -7.23 -13.82 1.14
N LEU A 282 -7.39 -12.98 2.16
CA LEU A 282 -6.47 -12.96 3.32
C LEU A 282 -6.49 -14.29 4.08
N VAL A 283 -7.65 -14.91 4.24
CA VAL A 283 -7.79 -16.18 4.97
C VAL A 283 -7.32 -17.36 4.12
N ASP A 284 -7.70 -17.43 2.85
CA ASP A 284 -7.36 -18.56 1.98
C ASP A 284 -5.89 -18.49 1.56
N ALA A 285 -5.46 -17.43 0.86
CA ALA A 285 -4.09 -17.28 0.38
C ALA A 285 -3.09 -16.96 1.51
N GLY A 286 -3.54 -16.43 2.65
CA GLY A 286 -2.69 -16.18 3.82
C GLY A 286 -2.11 -17.48 4.42
N GLN A 287 -2.78 -18.62 4.23
CA GLN A 287 -2.29 -19.92 4.66
C GLN A 287 -1.02 -20.34 3.91
N ASP A 288 -0.87 -19.92 2.65
CA ASP A 288 0.31 -20.23 1.85
C ASP A 288 1.59 -19.67 2.48
N ALA A 289 1.49 -18.58 3.21
CA ALA A 289 2.62 -18.01 3.93
C ALA A 289 3.22 -18.98 4.95
N ILE A 290 2.45 -19.96 5.46
CA ILE A 290 2.90 -20.92 6.50
C ILE A 290 3.95 -21.87 5.93
N PHE A 291 3.66 -22.54 4.81
CA PHE A 291 4.61 -23.46 4.19
C PHE A 291 5.72 -22.72 3.44
N LEU A 292 5.38 -21.60 2.77
CA LEU A 292 6.38 -20.78 2.07
C LEU A 292 7.37 -20.10 3.03
N ALA A 293 7.01 -19.88 4.29
CA ALA A 293 7.98 -19.40 5.28
C ALA A 293 9.07 -20.45 5.54
N SER A 294 8.73 -21.76 5.52
CA SER A 294 9.70 -22.86 5.66
C SER A 294 10.57 -23.06 4.42
N ASP A 295 10.04 -22.77 3.22
CA ASP A 295 10.80 -22.82 1.96
C ASP A 295 10.62 -21.55 1.11
N PRO A 296 11.17 -20.41 1.55
CA PRO A 296 10.92 -19.14 0.89
C PRO A 296 11.44 -19.05 -0.56
N PHE A 297 12.35 -19.93 -0.95
CA PHE A 297 12.99 -19.99 -2.27
C PHE A 297 12.45 -21.10 -3.18
N GLY A 298 11.59 -21.99 -2.68
CA GLY A 298 11.12 -23.17 -3.40
C GLY A 298 12.22 -24.21 -3.67
N LYS A 299 13.15 -24.39 -2.73
CA LYS A 299 14.30 -25.30 -2.89
C LYS A 299 14.19 -26.60 -2.11
N GLY A 300 13.04 -26.87 -1.53
CA GLY A 300 12.79 -28.07 -0.72
C GLY A 300 13.32 -27.93 0.71
N TRP A 301 13.38 -26.71 1.23
CA TRP A 301 13.75 -26.47 2.62
C TRP A 301 12.56 -26.68 3.55
N ASP A 302 12.87 -26.95 4.81
CA ASP A 302 11.88 -27.01 5.89
C ASP A 302 12.42 -26.33 7.15
N ILE A 303 12.58 -25.00 7.06
CA ILE A 303 13.24 -24.21 8.11
C ILE A 303 12.45 -24.23 9.42
N PHE A 304 11.11 -24.24 9.35
CA PHE A 304 10.22 -24.16 10.51
C PHE A 304 9.40 -25.43 10.75
N GLY A 305 9.61 -26.50 9.98
CA GLY A 305 8.83 -27.74 10.10
C GLY A 305 7.39 -27.63 9.57
N THR A 306 7.14 -26.67 8.67
CA THR A 306 5.82 -26.42 8.11
C THR A 306 5.76 -26.56 6.58
N ALA A 307 6.81 -27.14 5.96
CA ALA A 307 6.85 -27.32 4.50
C ALA A 307 5.74 -28.23 3.98
N ASP A 308 5.30 -29.22 4.79
CA ASP A 308 4.22 -30.14 4.44
C ASP A 308 2.82 -29.62 4.81
N PHE A 309 2.70 -28.37 5.27
CA PHE A 309 1.40 -27.78 5.59
C PHE A 309 0.54 -27.69 4.34
N GLN A 310 -0.68 -28.22 4.44
CA GLN A 310 -1.66 -28.20 3.35
C GLN A 310 -2.71 -27.11 3.63
N PRO A 311 -2.77 -26.05 2.83
CA PRO A 311 -3.82 -25.05 2.96
C PRO A 311 -5.21 -25.66 2.77
N THR A 312 -6.18 -25.18 3.54
CA THR A 312 -7.57 -25.55 3.37
C THR A 312 -8.18 -24.62 2.31
N GLU A 313 -8.54 -25.17 1.17
CA GLU A 313 -9.22 -24.41 0.11
C GLU A 313 -10.64 -24.01 0.53
N ASN A 314 -11.06 -22.81 0.15
CA ASN A 314 -12.43 -22.31 0.35
C ASN A 314 -12.92 -22.41 1.80
N VAL A 315 -12.16 -21.86 2.76
CA VAL A 315 -12.49 -21.91 4.20
C VAL A 315 -13.94 -21.46 4.48
N PHE A 316 -14.49 -20.57 3.67
CA PHE A 316 -15.85 -20.05 3.77
C PHE A 316 -16.77 -20.50 2.63
N GLY A 317 -16.32 -21.42 1.77
CA GLY A 317 -17.14 -21.97 0.69
C GLY A 317 -18.16 -22.99 1.20
N PRO A 318 -19.24 -23.26 0.44
CA PRO A 318 -20.11 -24.37 0.75
C PRO A 318 -19.34 -25.69 0.63
N ASN A 319 -19.36 -26.52 1.69
CA ASN A 319 -18.87 -27.89 1.70
C ASN A 319 -19.63 -28.74 0.68
#